data_3e2e4568dedc884b4a1820836f6140ad
#
_entry.id   3e2e4568dedc884b4a1820836f6140ad
#
_cell.length_a   1.000
_cell.length_b   1.000
_cell.length_c   1.000
_cell.angle_alpha   90.00
_cell.angle_beta   90.00
_cell.angle_gamma   90.00
#
_symmetry.space_group_name_H-M   'P 1'
#
loop_
_entity.id
_entity.type
_entity.pdbx_description
1 polymer ?
#
loop_
_entity_poly.entity_id
_entity_poly.type
_entity_poly.pdbx_seq_one_letter_code
_entity_poly.pdbx_strand_id
1 'polypeptide(L)'
;MSDRWCPFCESKPGLNLFGASYRCAKTGEDIYSGSETYDNYCYGYKSSYSKCIHYSSKSSDSNSSGCYLTSACVEAVGLADDCLELTTLRAFRDKWLSNQPDGEKDIEKYYKVAPRIVEEIHARIDCQQILKSIYEEMVVPCVHYIQQGCFEDAYALYRQKTENLEHAFLK
;
A
#
# COMPACT_ATOMS: atom_id res chain seq x y z
N MET A 1 -11.94 14.40 -15.94
CA MET A 1 -12.87 13.26 -15.76
C MET A 1 -13.19 13.21 -14.27
N SER A 2 -14.46 13.16 -13.91
CA SER A 2 -14.89 13.44 -12.53
C SER A 2 -14.56 12.28 -11.58
N ASP A 3 -13.71 12.53 -10.59
CA ASP A 3 -13.35 11.60 -9.50
C ASP A 3 -14.50 11.29 -8.52
N ARG A 4 -15.74 11.23 -9.04
CA ARG A 4 -16.95 11.06 -8.21
C ARG A 4 -17.45 9.63 -8.08
N TRP A 5 -16.75 8.67 -8.68
CA TRP A 5 -17.18 7.26 -8.68
C TRP A 5 -16.05 6.35 -8.23
N CYS A 6 -16.40 5.35 -7.43
CA CYS A 6 -15.48 4.26 -7.17
C CYS A 6 -15.08 3.59 -8.50
N PRO A 7 -13.79 3.46 -8.81
CA PRO A 7 -13.32 2.88 -10.07
C PRO A 7 -13.73 1.42 -10.28
N PHE A 8 -14.20 0.74 -9.23
CA PHE A 8 -14.68 -0.64 -9.27
C PHE A 8 -16.21 -0.75 -9.31
N CYS A 9 -16.92 0.37 -9.39
CA CYS A 9 -18.37 0.39 -9.50
C CYS A 9 -18.76 0.47 -10.98
N GLU A 10 -19.24 -0.63 -11.53
CA GLU A 10 -19.65 -0.77 -12.94
C GLU A 10 -21.16 -0.61 -13.07
N SER A 11 -21.63 0.21 -14.03
CA SER A 11 -23.05 0.30 -14.34
C SER A 11 -23.51 -0.95 -15.10
N LYS A 12 -24.61 -1.57 -14.67
CA LYS A 12 -25.26 -2.65 -15.42
C LYS A 12 -26.20 -2.10 -16.48
N PRO A 13 -26.04 -2.44 -17.77
CA PRO A 13 -27.03 -2.17 -18.78
C PRO A 13 -28.26 -3.07 -18.53
N GLY A 14 -29.40 -2.51 -18.17
CA GLY A 14 -30.63 -3.22 -18.00
C GLY A 14 -31.81 -2.30 -17.71
N LEU A 15 -32.99 -2.63 -18.23
CA LEU A 15 -34.26 -1.97 -17.91
C LEU A 15 -34.64 -2.36 -16.48
N ASN A 16 -34.36 -1.48 -15.52
CA ASN A 16 -34.80 -1.69 -14.15
C ASN A 16 -35.93 -0.71 -13.81
N LEU A 17 -37.10 -1.28 -13.52
CA LEU A 17 -38.27 -0.57 -13.00
C LEU A 17 -38.06 0.06 -11.60
N PHE A 18 -36.95 -0.25 -10.94
CA PHE A 18 -36.66 0.12 -9.54
C PHE A 18 -35.31 0.85 -9.33
N GLY A 19 -34.82 1.59 -10.31
CA GLY A 19 -33.58 2.36 -10.20
C GLY A 19 -32.38 1.74 -10.90
N ALA A 20 -31.28 2.51 -11.02
CA ALA A 20 -30.06 2.05 -11.65
C ALA A 20 -29.38 0.99 -10.77
N SER A 21 -28.96 -0.10 -11.37
CA SER A 21 -28.16 -1.15 -10.71
C SER A 21 -26.70 -1.06 -11.15
N TYR A 22 -25.84 -1.31 -10.22
CA TYR A 22 -24.40 -1.32 -10.38
C TYR A 22 -23.83 -2.67 -9.91
N ARG A 23 -22.62 -2.97 -10.27
CA ARG A 23 -21.88 -4.13 -9.79
C ARG A 23 -20.53 -3.71 -9.25
N CYS A 24 -20.13 -4.25 -8.11
CA CYS A 24 -18.78 -4.13 -7.64
C CYS A 24 -17.87 -5.13 -8.39
N ALA A 25 -16.93 -4.64 -9.19
CA ALA A 25 -15.99 -5.49 -9.93
C ALA A 25 -15.06 -6.29 -9.00
N LYS A 26 -14.92 -5.87 -7.73
CA LYS A 26 -14.10 -6.57 -6.74
C LYS A 26 -14.80 -7.77 -6.10
N THR A 27 -16.07 -7.63 -5.74
CA THR A 27 -16.84 -8.69 -5.06
C THR A 27 -17.78 -9.43 -5.98
N GLY A 28 -18.09 -8.88 -7.15
CA GLY A 28 -19.11 -9.39 -8.05
C GLY A 28 -20.55 -9.15 -7.56
N GLU A 29 -20.73 -8.46 -6.45
CA GLU A 29 -22.04 -8.18 -5.85
C GLU A 29 -22.77 -7.06 -6.57
N ASP A 30 -24.09 -7.20 -6.64
CA ASP A 30 -24.99 -6.19 -7.20
C ASP A 30 -25.26 -5.09 -6.16
N ILE A 31 -25.13 -3.84 -6.59
CA ILE A 31 -25.30 -2.65 -5.77
C ILE A 31 -26.42 -1.83 -6.38
N TYR A 32 -27.39 -1.42 -5.56
CA TYR A 32 -28.54 -0.63 -6.01
C TYR A 32 -28.35 0.84 -5.66
N SER A 33 -28.73 1.75 -6.55
CA SER A 33 -28.77 3.19 -6.24
C SER A 33 -29.73 3.44 -5.07
N GLY A 34 -29.27 4.22 -4.08
CA GLY A 34 -29.99 4.45 -2.84
C GLY A 34 -29.80 3.36 -1.76
N SER A 35 -28.93 2.39 -2.00
CA SER A 35 -28.46 1.52 -0.92
C SER A 35 -27.40 2.22 -0.08
N GLU A 36 -27.33 1.88 1.21
CA GLU A 36 -26.31 2.44 2.12
C GLU A 36 -24.89 2.26 1.59
N THR A 37 -24.59 1.11 0.99
CA THR A 37 -23.30 0.83 0.37
C THR A 37 -23.01 1.74 -0.82
N TYR A 38 -24.04 1.98 -1.66
CA TYR A 38 -23.90 2.86 -2.81
C TYR A 38 -23.65 4.31 -2.39
N ASP A 39 -24.48 4.83 -1.48
CA ASP A 39 -24.44 6.23 -1.07
C ASP A 39 -23.19 6.55 -0.23
N ASN A 40 -22.74 5.61 0.62
CA ASN A 40 -21.60 5.82 1.49
C ASN A 40 -20.25 5.56 0.82
N TYR A 41 -20.18 4.64 -0.15
CA TYR A 41 -18.90 4.14 -0.67
C TYR A 41 -18.77 4.18 -2.20
N CYS A 42 -19.81 3.91 -2.95
CA CYS A 42 -19.69 3.78 -4.40
C CYS A 42 -19.88 5.09 -5.15
N TYR A 43 -20.74 5.98 -4.64
CA TYR A 43 -21.02 7.30 -5.21
C TYR A 43 -20.46 8.38 -4.29
N GLY A 44 -19.47 9.14 -4.76
CA GLY A 44 -18.88 10.22 -3.98
C GLY A 44 -17.43 10.47 -4.36
N TYR A 45 -16.78 11.32 -3.58
CA TYR A 45 -15.36 11.61 -3.77
C TYR A 45 -14.47 10.46 -3.28
N LYS A 46 -13.21 10.46 -3.72
CA LYS A 46 -12.19 9.47 -3.31
C LYS A 46 -12.15 9.23 -1.80
N SER A 47 -12.39 10.27 -1.00
CA SER A 47 -12.48 10.18 0.47
C SER A 47 -13.62 9.29 0.99
N SER A 48 -14.66 9.07 0.19
CA SER A 48 -15.79 8.20 0.54
C SER A 48 -15.51 6.75 0.17
N TYR A 49 -15.19 6.48 -1.10
CA TYR A 49 -14.97 5.11 -1.55
C TYR A 49 -13.64 4.50 -1.06
N SER A 50 -12.65 5.31 -0.67
CA SER A 50 -11.44 4.81 -0.01
C SER A 50 -11.68 4.15 1.36
N LYS A 51 -12.84 4.43 1.99
CA LYS A 51 -13.28 3.81 3.25
C LYS A 51 -14.00 2.47 3.06
N CYS A 52 -14.34 2.11 1.83
CA CYS A 52 -14.97 0.82 1.54
C CYS A 52 -13.97 -0.30 1.81
N ILE A 53 -14.39 -1.31 2.60
CA ILE A 53 -13.55 -2.49 2.92
C ILE A 53 -13.10 -3.23 1.65
N HIS A 54 -13.91 -3.25 0.59
CA HIS A 54 -13.60 -3.89 -0.68
C HIS A 54 -12.71 -3.02 -1.57
N TYR A 55 -12.70 -1.71 -1.38
CA TYR A 55 -11.77 -0.81 -2.06
C TYR A 55 -10.37 -0.95 -1.49
N SER A 56 -10.25 -0.99 -0.16
CA SER A 56 -8.98 -1.18 0.54
C SER A 56 -8.52 -2.64 0.55
N SER A 57 -9.41 -3.63 0.41
CA SER A 57 -9.00 -5.00 0.13
C SER A 57 -8.41 -5.04 -1.28
N LYS A 58 -7.13 -4.76 -1.35
CA LYS A 58 -6.36 -4.95 -2.59
C LYS A 58 -6.69 -6.34 -3.10
N SER A 59 -7.10 -6.40 -4.38
CA SER A 59 -7.05 -7.64 -5.13
C SER A 59 -5.80 -8.41 -4.77
N SER A 60 -5.96 -9.67 -4.42
CA SER A 60 -4.91 -10.68 -4.43
C SER A 60 -4.45 -10.94 -5.88
N ASP A 61 -4.28 -9.87 -6.65
CA ASP A 61 -3.51 -9.91 -7.87
C ASP A 61 -2.05 -9.90 -7.45
N SER A 62 -1.47 -11.08 -7.49
CA SER A 62 -0.10 -11.49 -7.24
C SER A 62 0.95 -10.72 -8.04
N ASN A 63 0.75 -9.44 -8.31
CA ASN A 63 1.70 -8.61 -9.04
C ASN A 63 1.71 -7.12 -8.68
N SER A 64 1.05 -6.70 -7.59
CA SER A 64 1.41 -5.42 -7.01
C SER A 64 2.56 -5.67 -6.03
N SER A 65 3.78 -5.38 -6.46
CA SER A 65 4.99 -5.36 -5.66
C SER A 65 4.86 -4.30 -4.54
N GLY A 66 4.03 -4.62 -3.53
CA GLY A 66 3.81 -3.76 -2.37
C GLY A 66 5.09 -3.68 -1.54
N CYS A 67 5.48 -2.50 -1.10
CA CYS A 67 6.52 -2.33 -0.10
C CYS A 67 5.96 -2.73 1.27
N TYR A 68 5.85 -4.03 1.58
CA TYR A 68 5.18 -4.58 2.76
C TYR A 68 5.53 -3.85 4.05
N LEU A 69 6.81 -3.80 4.40
CA LEU A 69 7.28 -3.15 5.62
C LEU A 69 7.02 -1.64 5.60
N THR A 70 7.33 -0.98 4.49
CA THR A 70 7.12 0.46 4.35
C THR A 70 5.63 0.82 4.38
N SER A 71 4.76 0.01 3.75
CA SER A 71 3.31 0.22 3.80
C SER A 71 2.78 0.08 5.22
N ALA A 72 3.22 -0.92 5.99
CA ALA A 72 2.85 -1.07 7.40
C ALA A 72 3.29 0.12 8.25
N CYS A 73 4.52 0.64 8.03
CA CYS A 73 5.03 1.81 8.74
C CYS A 73 4.22 3.08 8.43
N VAL A 74 3.89 3.30 7.16
CA VAL A 74 3.11 4.45 6.68
C VAL A 74 1.68 4.41 7.24
N GLU A 75 1.05 3.23 7.25
CA GLU A 75 -0.26 3.01 7.85
C GLU A 75 -0.25 3.29 9.36
N ALA A 76 0.79 2.86 10.08
CA ALA A 76 0.92 3.08 11.52
C ALA A 76 1.02 4.56 11.90
N VAL A 77 1.49 5.44 11.01
CA VAL A 77 1.50 6.89 11.21
C VAL A 77 0.28 7.59 10.58
N GLY A 78 -0.69 6.84 10.08
CA GLY A 78 -1.95 7.37 9.55
C GLY A 78 -1.87 7.99 8.15
N LEU A 79 -0.82 7.70 7.39
CA LEU A 79 -0.67 8.15 6.01
C LEU A 79 -1.32 7.17 5.02
N ALA A 80 -1.73 7.68 3.86
CA ALA A 80 -2.35 6.89 2.81
C ALA A 80 -1.31 6.13 1.95
N ASP A 81 -1.74 5.06 1.25
CA ASP A 81 -0.87 4.24 0.38
C ASP A 81 -0.34 5.01 -0.86
N ASP A 82 -0.90 6.16 -1.16
CA ASP A 82 -0.45 7.10 -2.21
C ASP A 82 0.35 8.30 -1.66
N CYS A 83 0.83 8.21 -0.41
CA CYS A 83 1.65 9.26 0.19
C CYS A 83 2.99 9.43 -0.53
N LEU A 84 3.63 10.57 -0.27
CA LEU A 84 4.91 10.92 -0.89
C LEU A 84 5.99 9.86 -0.63
N GLU A 85 6.04 9.34 0.59
CA GLU A 85 7.04 8.36 1.02
C GLU A 85 6.95 7.07 0.21
N LEU A 86 5.75 6.49 0.12
CA LEU A 86 5.55 5.25 -0.64
C LEU A 86 5.75 5.43 -2.14
N THR A 87 5.26 6.52 -2.70
CA THR A 87 5.44 6.79 -4.14
C THR A 87 6.92 7.02 -4.48
N THR A 88 7.66 7.71 -3.60
CA THR A 88 9.11 7.95 -3.77
C THR A 88 9.90 6.63 -3.68
N LEU A 89 9.65 5.80 -2.65
CA LEU A 89 10.35 4.54 -2.48
C LEU A 89 10.02 3.51 -3.57
N ARG A 90 8.78 3.47 -4.04
CA ARG A 90 8.38 2.63 -5.18
C ARG A 90 9.09 3.07 -6.46
N ALA A 91 9.12 4.37 -6.74
CA ALA A 91 9.83 4.91 -7.90
C ALA A 91 11.34 4.66 -7.81
N PHE A 92 11.95 4.78 -6.64
CA PHE A 92 13.35 4.47 -6.39
C PHE A 92 13.65 2.99 -6.67
N ARG A 93 12.86 2.06 -6.12
CA ARG A 93 12.98 0.63 -6.39
C ARG A 93 12.92 0.32 -7.89
N ASP A 94 11.88 0.83 -8.57
CA ASP A 94 11.55 0.45 -9.94
C ASP A 94 12.49 1.12 -10.97
N LYS A 95 13.01 2.30 -10.68
CA LYS A 95 13.81 3.07 -11.66
C LYS A 95 15.32 3.04 -11.40
N TRP A 96 15.73 2.89 -10.15
CA TRP A 96 17.15 2.90 -9.81
C TRP A 96 17.64 1.56 -9.29
N LEU A 97 17.02 1.02 -8.23
CA LEU A 97 17.49 -0.20 -7.57
C LEU A 97 17.42 -1.41 -8.51
N SER A 98 16.36 -1.59 -9.27
CA SER A 98 16.21 -2.69 -10.22
C SER A 98 17.29 -2.72 -11.30
N ASN A 99 17.96 -1.59 -11.57
CA ASN A 99 19.04 -1.49 -12.54
C ASN A 99 20.45 -1.66 -11.92
N GLN A 100 20.54 -1.89 -10.60
CA GLN A 100 21.82 -2.16 -9.94
C GLN A 100 22.21 -3.64 -10.09
N PRO A 101 23.51 -3.97 -10.06
CA PRO A 101 24.02 -5.34 -10.30
C PRO A 101 23.38 -6.43 -9.40
N ASP A 102 23.11 -6.09 -8.14
CA ASP A 102 22.46 -6.98 -7.16
C ASP A 102 21.01 -6.57 -6.82
N GLY A 103 20.49 -5.55 -7.48
CA GLY A 103 19.22 -4.92 -7.15
C GLY A 103 18.03 -5.88 -7.20
N GLU A 104 17.93 -6.71 -8.25
CA GLU A 104 16.86 -7.71 -8.37
C GLU A 104 16.90 -8.74 -7.25
N LYS A 105 18.10 -9.24 -6.88
CA LYS A 105 18.27 -10.22 -5.79
C LYS A 105 17.87 -9.62 -4.44
N ASP A 106 18.23 -8.36 -4.19
CA ASP A 106 17.89 -7.68 -2.94
C ASP A 106 16.38 -7.38 -2.87
N ILE A 107 15.75 -7.03 -3.99
CA ILE A 107 14.30 -6.89 -4.10
C ILE A 107 13.61 -8.23 -3.81
N GLU A 108 14.05 -9.34 -4.42
CA GLU A 108 13.51 -10.67 -4.16
C GLU A 108 13.68 -11.08 -2.69
N LYS A 109 14.87 -10.86 -2.12
CA LYS A 109 15.15 -11.13 -0.70
C LYS A 109 14.17 -10.34 0.18
N TYR A 110 14.02 -9.06 -0.10
CA TYR A 110 13.11 -8.19 0.63
C TYR A 110 11.67 -8.71 0.61
N TYR A 111 11.16 -9.12 -0.55
CA TYR A 111 9.79 -9.64 -0.66
C TYR A 111 9.56 -10.97 0.06
N LYS A 112 10.61 -11.75 0.29
CA LYS A 112 10.53 -12.98 1.09
C LYS A 112 10.56 -12.70 2.59
N VAL A 113 11.28 -11.66 3.02
CA VAL A 113 11.59 -11.38 4.42
C VAL A 113 10.61 -10.37 5.02
N ALA A 114 10.28 -9.30 4.31
CA ALA A 114 9.47 -8.20 4.83
C ALA A 114 8.07 -8.61 5.31
N PRO A 115 7.30 -9.48 4.62
CA PRO A 115 6.00 -9.93 5.13
C PRO A 115 6.10 -10.62 6.49
N ARG A 116 7.13 -11.45 6.69
CA ARG A 116 7.37 -12.18 7.93
C ARG A 116 7.74 -11.24 9.07
N ILE A 117 8.59 -10.24 8.80
CA ILE A 117 8.94 -9.21 9.78
C ILE A 117 7.67 -8.46 10.22
N VAL A 118 6.82 -8.07 9.28
CA VAL A 118 5.57 -7.36 9.57
C VAL A 118 4.63 -8.23 10.40
N GLU A 119 4.50 -9.52 10.09
CA GLU A 119 3.69 -10.48 10.84
C GLU A 119 4.16 -10.59 12.30
N GLU A 120 5.47 -10.75 12.52
CA GLU A 120 6.06 -10.82 13.85
C GLU A 120 5.89 -9.50 14.64
N ILE A 121 6.01 -8.34 13.97
CA ILE A 121 5.76 -7.05 14.60
C ILE A 121 4.28 -6.94 15.00
N HIS A 122 3.35 -7.33 14.15
CA HIS A 122 1.90 -7.24 14.43
C HIS A 122 1.46 -8.17 15.57
N ALA A 123 2.18 -9.26 15.83
CA ALA A 123 1.94 -10.14 16.99
C ALA A 123 2.29 -9.49 18.34
N ARG A 124 2.97 -8.35 18.36
CA ARG A 124 3.42 -7.68 19.58
C ARG A 124 2.43 -6.63 20.06
N ILE A 125 2.38 -6.42 21.36
CA ILE A 125 1.54 -5.39 22.02
C ILE A 125 2.00 -3.99 21.64
N ASP A 126 3.31 -3.79 21.43
CA ASP A 126 3.97 -2.53 21.09
C ASP A 126 4.13 -2.29 19.57
N CYS A 127 3.38 -3.04 18.74
CA CYS A 127 3.51 -3.02 17.28
C CYS A 127 3.44 -1.60 16.68
N GLN A 128 2.52 -0.77 17.14
CA GLN A 128 2.37 0.60 16.64
C GLN A 128 3.62 1.46 16.93
N GLN A 129 4.22 1.30 18.10
CA GLN A 129 5.41 2.04 18.47
C GLN A 129 6.62 1.58 17.65
N ILE A 130 6.76 0.27 17.44
CA ILE A 130 7.82 -0.31 16.60
C ILE A 130 7.71 0.20 15.16
N LEU A 131 6.52 0.12 14.55
CA LEU A 131 6.30 0.58 13.17
C LEU A 131 6.57 2.08 13.02
N LYS A 132 6.17 2.89 14.01
CA LYS A 132 6.46 4.32 14.03
C LYS A 132 7.97 4.59 14.12
N SER A 133 8.70 3.86 14.96
CA SER A 133 10.16 3.99 15.06
C SER A 133 10.85 3.64 13.73
N ILE A 134 10.41 2.56 13.08
CA ILE A 134 10.92 2.19 11.75
C ILE A 134 10.61 3.27 10.72
N TYR A 135 9.42 3.86 10.75
CA TYR A 135 9.08 4.98 9.88
C TYR A 135 10.04 6.15 10.05
N GLU A 136 10.27 6.58 11.29
CA GLU A 136 11.13 7.73 11.62
C GLU A 136 12.61 7.46 11.32
N GLU A 137 13.09 6.24 11.56
CA GLU A 137 14.52 5.90 11.45
C GLU A 137 14.94 5.31 10.10
N MET A 138 14.00 4.87 9.28
CA MET A 138 14.29 4.25 7.98
C MET A 138 13.55 4.97 6.84
N VAL A 139 12.23 5.06 6.91
CA VAL A 139 11.42 5.54 5.79
C VAL A 139 11.72 7.01 5.50
N VAL A 140 11.62 7.87 6.51
CA VAL A 140 11.83 9.33 6.37
C VAL A 140 13.25 9.65 5.88
N PRO A 141 14.33 9.11 6.49
CA PRO A 141 15.69 9.38 6.01
C PRO A 141 15.96 8.85 4.60
N CYS A 142 15.44 7.66 4.25
CA CYS A 142 15.59 7.14 2.89
C CYS A 142 14.92 8.05 1.86
N VAL A 143 13.70 8.51 2.13
CA VAL A 143 12.99 9.46 1.24
C VAL A 143 13.79 10.74 1.08
N HIS A 144 14.35 11.26 2.17
CA HIS A 144 15.18 12.46 2.13
C HIS A 144 16.43 12.27 1.25
N TYR A 145 17.16 11.17 1.42
CA TYR A 145 18.31 10.86 0.54
C TYR A 145 17.92 10.76 -0.93
N ILE A 146 16.81 10.08 -1.24
CA ILE A 146 16.32 9.94 -2.61
C ILE A 146 15.97 11.30 -3.21
N GLN A 147 15.33 12.19 -2.47
CA GLN A 147 14.99 13.54 -2.92
C GLN A 147 16.22 14.40 -3.19
N GLN A 148 17.33 14.13 -2.51
CA GLN A 148 18.61 14.79 -2.74
C GLN A 148 19.45 14.13 -3.86
N GLY A 149 18.98 13.03 -4.43
CA GLY A 149 19.73 12.27 -5.44
C GLY A 149 20.83 11.36 -4.87
N CYS A 150 20.89 11.22 -3.53
CA CYS A 150 21.85 10.34 -2.83
C CYS A 150 21.33 8.90 -2.78
N PHE A 151 21.22 8.27 -3.94
CA PHE A 151 20.56 6.96 -4.08
C PHE A 151 21.32 5.82 -3.41
N GLU A 152 22.63 5.84 -3.44
CA GLU A 152 23.51 4.86 -2.80
C GLU A 152 23.36 4.90 -1.27
N ASP A 153 23.27 6.08 -0.68
CA ASP A 153 23.06 6.27 0.76
C ASP A 153 21.67 5.79 1.19
N ALA A 154 20.65 6.10 0.40
CA ALA A 154 19.29 5.58 0.62
C ALA A 154 19.25 4.06 0.60
N TYR A 155 19.91 3.44 -0.36
CA TYR A 155 19.99 1.98 -0.49
C TYR A 155 20.76 1.34 0.66
N ALA A 156 21.92 1.88 1.01
CA ALA A 156 22.73 1.38 2.11
C ALA A 156 21.96 1.42 3.45
N LEU A 157 21.29 2.53 3.74
CA LEU A 157 20.47 2.70 4.93
C LEU A 157 19.31 1.70 4.95
N TYR A 158 18.55 1.62 3.86
CA TYR A 158 17.38 0.74 3.76
C TYR A 158 17.77 -0.73 3.95
N ARG A 159 18.84 -1.17 3.28
CA ARG A 159 19.39 -2.52 3.39
C ARG A 159 19.83 -2.84 4.82
N GLN A 160 20.64 -1.97 5.42
CA GLN A 160 21.12 -2.14 6.81
C GLN A 160 19.95 -2.27 7.80
N LYS A 161 18.96 -1.38 7.69
CA LYS A 161 17.79 -1.40 8.59
C LYS A 161 16.96 -2.68 8.39
N THR A 162 16.75 -3.12 7.16
CA THR A 162 16.01 -4.37 6.88
C THR A 162 16.77 -5.59 7.42
N GLU A 163 18.09 -5.66 7.27
CA GLU A 163 18.90 -6.73 7.83
C GLU A 163 18.85 -6.76 9.36
N ASN A 164 18.88 -5.59 10.02
CA ASN A 164 18.73 -5.50 11.47
C ASN A 164 17.37 -6.00 11.95
N LEU A 165 16.29 -5.64 11.22
CA LEU A 165 14.94 -6.12 11.52
C LEU A 165 14.79 -7.63 11.29
N GLU A 166 15.38 -8.17 10.22
CA GLU A 166 15.44 -9.63 10.00
C GLU A 166 16.08 -10.34 11.19
N HIS A 167 17.21 -9.81 11.67
CA HIS A 167 17.88 -10.36 12.85
C HIS A 167 17.07 -10.26 14.14
N ALA A 168 16.36 -9.17 14.33
CA ALA A 168 15.59 -8.91 15.55
C ALA A 168 14.30 -9.73 15.64
N PHE A 169 13.64 -10.00 14.51
CA PHE A 169 12.31 -10.59 14.47
C PHE A 169 12.25 -12.01 13.91
N LEU A 170 13.26 -12.47 13.14
CA LEU A 170 13.21 -13.77 12.47
C LEU A 170 14.29 -14.76 12.95
N LYS A 171 15.10 -14.40 13.91
CA LYS A 171 16.07 -15.27 14.60
C LYS A 171 15.73 -15.32 16.07
#